data_afd500095b8760b64e9a231d0ccf38f0
#
_entry.id   afd500095b8760b64e9a231d0ccf38f0
#
_cell.length_a   1.000
_cell.length_b   1.000
_cell.length_c   1.000
_cell.angle_alpha   90.00
_cell.angle_beta   90.00
_cell.angle_gamma   90.00
#
_symmetry.space_group_name_H-M   'P 1'
#
loop_
_entity.id
_entity.type
_entity.pdbx_description
1 polymer ?
#
loop_
_entity_poly.entity_id
_entity_poly.type
_entity_poly.pdbx_seq_one_letter_code
_entity_poly.pdbx_strand_id
1 'polypeptide(L)'
;MKRIAKFEKVSLTQFKAGCTREDAEKVYEGIKLPKRATAGSAGYDFYAPFDIELNPGETANIPTGIRVLIEDGWVLKIYPRSGLGFKYRLQLNNTVGIIDSDYSSSDNEGHIFIKVTNDSNEGKTLSIPAGTGFAQGIFVEYG
;
A
#
# COMPACT_ATOMS: atom_id res chain seq x y z
N MET A 1 9.56 -1.31 -23.15
CA MET A 1 9.94 -1.39 -21.73
C MET A 1 9.82 -2.83 -21.26
N LYS A 2 10.84 -3.34 -20.63
CA LYS A 2 10.81 -4.70 -20.10
C LYS A 2 9.92 -4.78 -18.84
N ARG A 3 9.08 -5.82 -18.76
CA ARG A 3 8.31 -6.09 -17.55
C ARG A 3 9.21 -6.79 -16.52
N ILE A 4 9.35 -6.21 -15.35
CA ILE A 4 10.17 -6.78 -14.27
C ILE A 4 9.35 -7.19 -13.06
N ALA A 5 8.06 -6.86 -13.03
CA ALA A 5 7.19 -7.16 -11.91
C ALA A 5 5.74 -7.28 -12.34
N LYS A 6 4.94 -7.90 -11.47
CA LYS A 6 3.49 -8.04 -11.67
C LYS A 6 2.78 -7.96 -10.33
N PHE A 7 1.79 -7.08 -10.23
CA PHE A 7 0.90 -7.03 -9.08
C PHE A 7 -0.23 -8.05 -9.23
N GLU A 8 -0.60 -8.65 -8.12
CA GLU A 8 -1.73 -9.59 -8.03
C GLU A 8 -2.48 -9.34 -6.73
N LYS A 9 -3.72 -9.80 -6.66
CA LYS A 9 -4.43 -9.87 -5.38
C LYS A 9 -3.95 -11.13 -4.63
N VAL A 10 -3.86 -11.04 -3.31
CA VAL A 10 -3.71 -12.24 -2.48
C VAL A 10 -5.02 -13.04 -2.55
N SER A 11 -5.03 -14.28 -2.09
CA SER A 11 -6.27 -15.07 -2.02
C SER A 11 -7.25 -14.44 -1.02
N LEU A 12 -8.54 -14.71 -1.19
CA LEU A 12 -9.55 -14.25 -0.23
C LEU A 12 -9.25 -14.75 1.18
N THR A 13 -8.82 -16.01 1.30
CA THR A 13 -8.46 -16.59 2.59
C THR A 13 -7.36 -15.78 3.27
N GLN A 14 -6.32 -15.41 2.50
CA GLN A 14 -5.21 -14.62 3.03
C GLN A 14 -5.66 -13.21 3.41
N PHE A 15 -6.49 -12.59 2.56
CA PHE A 15 -7.00 -11.26 2.87
C PHE A 15 -7.79 -11.26 4.19
N LYS A 16 -8.68 -12.24 4.37
CA LYS A 16 -9.49 -12.36 5.60
C LYS A 16 -8.62 -12.61 6.82
N ALA A 17 -7.49 -13.28 6.66
CA ALA A 17 -6.55 -13.47 7.76
C ALA A 17 -5.93 -12.14 8.22
N GLY A 18 -5.77 -11.20 7.30
CA GLY A 18 -5.18 -9.88 7.59
C GLY A 18 -6.19 -8.75 7.79
N CYS A 19 -7.47 -8.99 7.51
CA CYS A 19 -8.52 -7.97 7.61
C CYS A 19 -9.66 -8.50 8.49
N THR A 20 -9.77 -7.96 9.70
CA THR A 20 -10.74 -8.44 10.69
C THR A 20 -12.13 -7.81 10.57
N ARG A 21 -12.35 -7.00 9.54
CA ARG A 21 -13.65 -6.36 9.30
C ARG A 21 -14.70 -7.41 8.95
N GLU A 22 -15.94 -7.19 9.38
CA GLU A 22 -17.05 -8.08 9.06
C GLU A 22 -17.33 -8.11 7.55
N ASP A 23 -17.08 -6.97 6.86
CA ASP A 23 -17.31 -6.84 5.43
C ASP A 23 -16.06 -7.17 4.59
N ALA A 24 -15.10 -7.91 5.14
CA ALA A 24 -13.81 -8.19 4.49
C ALA A 24 -13.98 -8.79 3.08
N GLU A 25 -14.92 -9.70 2.88
CA GLU A 25 -15.15 -10.31 1.57
C GLU A 25 -15.60 -9.28 0.54
N LYS A 26 -16.51 -8.40 0.91
CA LYS A 26 -16.97 -7.32 0.04
C LYS A 26 -15.83 -6.34 -0.26
N VAL A 27 -15.04 -6.00 0.73
CA VAL A 27 -13.85 -5.15 0.58
C VAL A 27 -12.90 -5.79 -0.43
N TYR A 28 -12.64 -7.09 -0.27
CA TYR A 28 -11.75 -7.83 -1.16
C TYR A 28 -12.21 -7.76 -2.62
N GLU A 29 -13.50 -7.90 -2.87
CA GLU A 29 -14.05 -7.82 -4.22
C GLU A 29 -13.79 -6.46 -4.88
N GLY A 30 -13.74 -5.39 -4.10
CA GLY A 30 -13.51 -4.03 -4.59
C GLY A 30 -12.05 -3.64 -4.72
N ILE A 31 -11.11 -4.49 -4.35
CA ILE A 31 -9.69 -4.17 -4.42
C ILE A 31 -9.23 -4.01 -5.87
N LYS A 32 -8.53 -2.92 -6.14
CA LYS A 32 -7.93 -2.62 -7.44
C LYS A 32 -6.43 -2.80 -7.38
N LEU A 33 -5.86 -3.33 -8.46
CA LEU A 33 -4.42 -3.45 -8.56
C LEU A 33 -3.77 -2.06 -8.66
N PRO A 34 -2.57 -1.89 -8.09
CA PRO A 34 -1.85 -0.62 -8.20
C PRO A 34 -1.61 -0.22 -9.64
N LYS A 35 -1.73 1.08 -9.91
CA LYS A 35 -1.53 1.66 -11.26
C LYS A 35 -0.73 2.94 -11.17
N ARG A 36 -0.07 3.28 -12.27
CA ARG A 36 0.48 4.62 -12.46
C ARG A 36 -0.68 5.59 -12.71
N ALA A 37 -0.62 6.77 -12.11
CA ALA A 37 -1.62 7.81 -12.36
C ALA A 37 -1.51 8.33 -13.80
N THR A 38 -0.29 8.43 -14.32
CA THR A 38 0.00 8.82 -15.71
C THR A 38 1.11 7.93 -16.27
N ALA A 39 1.28 7.92 -17.58
CA ALA A 39 2.35 7.18 -18.24
C ALA A 39 3.75 7.62 -17.76
N GLY A 40 3.90 8.87 -17.33
CA GLY A 40 5.16 9.40 -16.84
C GLY A 40 5.36 9.28 -15.33
N SER A 41 4.40 8.73 -14.61
CA SER A 41 4.53 8.55 -13.16
C SER A 41 5.50 7.42 -12.84
N ALA A 42 6.43 7.66 -11.91
CA ALA A 42 7.33 6.62 -11.42
C ALA A 42 6.61 5.70 -10.44
N GLY A 43 5.69 6.24 -9.66
CA GLY A 43 4.99 5.49 -8.61
C GLY A 43 3.72 4.81 -9.10
N TYR A 44 3.47 3.63 -8.54
CA TYR A 44 2.21 2.91 -8.69
C TYR A 44 1.36 3.20 -7.46
N ASP A 45 0.14 3.72 -7.67
CA ASP A 45 -0.75 4.06 -6.56
C ASP A 45 -1.37 2.82 -5.94
N PHE A 46 -1.28 2.74 -4.60
CA PHE A 46 -2.03 1.77 -3.81
C PHE A 46 -3.29 2.47 -3.32
N TYR A 47 -4.44 1.83 -3.52
CA TYR A 47 -5.74 2.43 -3.20
C TYR A 47 -6.22 1.95 -1.85
N ALA A 48 -6.81 2.87 -1.08
CA ALA A 48 -7.39 2.53 0.22
C ALA A 48 -8.50 1.49 0.02
N PRO A 49 -8.44 0.34 0.70
CA PRO A 49 -9.46 -0.71 0.52
C PRO A 49 -10.78 -0.36 1.20
N PHE A 50 -10.77 0.55 2.15
CA PHE A 50 -11.93 1.04 2.89
C PHE A 50 -11.64 2.47 3.34
N ASP A 51 -12.67 3.14 3.88
CA ASP A 51 -12.50 4.49 4.40
C ASP A 51 -11.55 4.48 5.60
N ILE A 52 -10.60 5.41 5.60
CA ILE A 52 -9.60 5.55 6.67
C ILE A 52 -9.73 6.95 7.23
N GLU A 53 -9.88 7.07 8.55
CA GLU A 53 -9.87 8.35 9.22
C GLU A 53 -8.85 8.30 10.36
N LEU A 54 -7.94 9.26 10.37
CA LEU A 54 -6.88 9.33 11.37
C LEU A 54 -6.82 10.73 11.97
N ASN A 55 -7.05 10.82 13.26
CA ASN A 55 -6.75 12.02 14.02
C ASN A 55 -5.23 12.12 14.21
N PRO A 56 -4.70 13.32 14.54
CA PRO A 56 -3.26 13.45 14.79
C PRO A 56 -2.77 12.42 15.81
N GLY A 57 -1.69 11.74 15.47
CA GLY A 57 -1.09 10.70 16.31
C GLY A 57 -1.67 9.31 16.13
N GLU A 58 -2.78 9.18 15.40
CA GLU A 58 -3.38 7.85 15.19
C GLU A 58 -2.70 7.09 14.06
N THR A 59 -2.69 5.76 14.21
CA THR A 59 -2.04 4.83 13.29
C THR A 59 -3.07 3.82 12.79
N ALA A 60 -2.94 3.43 11.52
CA ALA A 60 -3.72 2.34 10.96
C ALA A 60 -2.80 1.39 10.19
N ASN A 61 -3.00 0.09 10.39
CA ASN A 61 -2.31 -0.95 9.62
C ASN A 61 -3.25 -1.40 8.50
N ILE A 62 -2.93 -1.04 7.26
CA ILE A 62 -3.83 -1.22 6.13
C ILE A 62 -3.49 -2.52 5.39
N PRO A 63 -4.40 -3.51 5.39
CA PRO A 63 -4.23 -4.70 4.56
C PRO A 63 -4.59 -4.33 3.12
N THR A 64 -3.60 -4.27 2.24
CA THR A 64 -3.85 -3.80 0.87
C THR A 64 -4.54 -4.82 -0.01
N GLY A 65 -4.45 -6.10 0.33
CA GLY A 65 -4.93 -7.19 -0.50
C GLY A 65 -4.02 -7.48 -1.70
N ILE A 66 -2.86 -6.85 -1.75
CA ILE A 66 -1.95 -6.88 -2.90
C ILE A 66 -0.70 -7.67 -2.56
N ARG A 67 -0.21 -8.42 -3.53
CA ARG A 67 1.11 -9.04 -3.54
C ARG A 67 1.80 -8.64 -4.83
N VAL A 68 3.10 -8.80 -4.88
CA VAL A 68 3.87 -8.43 -6.07
C VAL A 68 4.90 -9.52 -6.38
N LEU A 69 4.98 -9.93 -7.64
CA LEU A 69 6.02 -10.82 -8.14
C LEU A 69 7.07 -9.92 -8.77
N ILE A 70 8.31 -10.00 -8.29
CA ILE A 70 9.39 -9.11 -8.72
C ILE A 70 10.58 -9.96 -9.17
N GLU A 71 11.21 -9.60 -10.28
CA GLU A 71 12.47 -10.24 -10.69
C GLU A 71 13.59 -9.92 -9.70
N ASP A 72 14.51 -10.86 -9.53
CA ASP A 72 15.70 -10.64 -8.72
C ASP A 72 16.48 -9.44 -9.23
N GLY A 73 17.08 -8.69 -8.31
CA GLY A 73 17.80 -7.47 -8.63
C GLY A 73 16.94 -6.22 -8.61
N TRP A 74 15.63 -6.37 -8.38
CA TRP A 74 14.70 -5.26 -8.23
C TRP A 74 14.01 -5.30 -6.88
N VAL A 75 13.67 -4.13 -6.36
CA VAL A 75 12.95 -3.98 -5.10
C VAL A 75 11.79 -3.03 -5.29
N LEU A 76 10.68 -3.28 -4.61
CA LEU A 76 9.57 -2.33 -4.55
C LEU A 76 9.70 -1.53 -3.25
N LYS A 77 9.82 -0.21 -3.37
CA LYS A 77 9.86 0.71 -2.23
C LYS A 77 8.54 1.43 -2.13
N ILE A 78 7.96 1.48 -0.95
CA ILE A 78 6.65 2.07 -0.70
C ILE A 78 6.78 3.33 0.13
N TYR A 79 6.13 4.39 -0.34
CA TYR A 79 6.15 5.72 0.24
C TYR A 79 4.71 6.23 0.42
N PRO A 80 4.48 7.22 1.28
CA PRO A 80 3.19 7.92 1.26
C PRO A 80 2.99 8.64 -0.09
N ARG A 81 1.73 8.87 -0.47
CA ARG A 81 1.45 9.79 -1.56
C ARG A 81 1.94 11.18 -1.15
N SER A 82 2.56 11.90 -2.10
CA SER A 82 3.18 13.19 -1.80
C SER A 82 2.20 14.21 -1.24
N GLY A 83 0.98 14.28 -1.77
CA GLY A 83 -0.03 15.21 -1.26
C GLY A 83 -0.41 14.95 0.19
N LEU A 84 -0.53 13.69 0.57
CA LEU A 84 -0.88 13.31 1.95
C LEU A 84 0.29 13.53 2.89
N GLY A 85 1.50 13.19 2.45
CA GLY A 85 2.71 13.43 3.24
C GLY A 85 2.95 14.89 3.46
N PHE A 86 2.84 15.68 2.41
CA PHE A 86 3.10 17.12 2.45
C PHE A 86 2.07 17.86 3.32
N LYS A 87 0.79 17.54 3.15
CA LYS A 87 -0.30 18.29 3.79
C LYS A 87 -0.58 17.83 5.23
N TYR A 88 -0.44 16.53 5.50
CA TYR A 88 -0.82 15.95 6.80
C TYR A 88 0.34 15.30 7.53
N ARG A 89 1.52 15.29 6.96
CA ARG A 89 2.65 14.52 7.49
C ARG A 89 2.28 13.04 7.63
N LEU A 90 1.52 12.51 6.68
CA LEU A 90 1.24 11.08 6.67
C LEU A 90 2.54 10.33 6.44
N GLN A 91 2.86 9.40 7.31
CA GLN A 91 4.11 8.66 7.25
C GLN A 91 3.85 7.16 7.34
N LEU A 92 4.68 6.37 6.67
CA LEU A 92 4.74 4.95 6.96
C LEU A 92 5.48 4.78 8.29
N ASN A 93 4.99 3.88 9.14
CA ASN A 93 5.61 3.62 10.44
C ASN A 93 7.05 3.16 10.32
N ASN A 94 7.38 2.46 9.24
CA ASN A 94 8.74 2.00 8.95
C ASN A 94 9.50 2.93 7.99
N THR A 95 9.05 4.17 7.83
CA THR A 95 9.65 5.20 6.98
C THR A 95 9.48 4.90 5.49
N VAL A 96 10.03 3.80 5.01
CA VAL A 96 9.91 3.31 3.62
C VAL A 96 9.64 1.81 3.69
N GLY A 97 8.60 1.36 3.03
CA GLY A 97 8.33 -0.08 2.91
C GLY A 97 9.29 -0.71 1.92
N ILE A 98 9.93 -1.79 2.30
CA ILE A 98 10.85 -2.53 1.42
C ILE A 98 10.23 -3.88 1.13
N ILE A 99 9.89 -4.13 -0.13
CA ILE A 99 9.32 -5.40 -0.57
C ILE A 99 10.35 -6.11 -1.44
N ASP A 100 10.93 -7.16 -0.92
CA ASP A 100 11.94 -7.96 -1.60
C ASP A 100 11.29 -8.93 -2.60
N SER A 101 12.08 -9.39 -3.56
CA SER A 101 11.59 -10.31 -4.60
C SER A 101 11.09 -11.64 -4.04
N ASP A 102 11.61 -12.08 -2.90
CA ASP A 102 11.22 -13.36 -2.29
C ASP A 102 10.04 -13.22 -1.30
N TYR A 103 9.54 -12.01 -1.08
CA TYR A 103 8.43 -11.80 -0.15
C TYR A 103 7.16 -12.53 -0.62
N SER A 104 6.94 -12.64 -1.93
CA SER A 104 5.78 -13.33 -2.48
C SER A 104 5.73 -14.82 -2.15
N SER A 105 6.86 -15.42 -1.76
CA SER A 105 6.96 -16.81 -1.35
C SER A 105 6.74 -17.01 0.15
N SER A 106 6.42 -15.96 0.88
CA SER A 106 6.18 -16.03 2.33
C SER A 106 4.86 -16.74 2.65
N ASP A 107 4.71 -17.18 3.89
CA ASP A 107 3.54 -17.91 4.36
C ASP A 107 2.24 -17.10 4.19
N ASN A 108 2.32 -15.78 4.15
CA ASN A 108 1.17 -14.91 3.93
C ASN A 108 1.00 -14.51 2.46
N GLU A 109 1.55 -15.28 1.51
CA GLU A 109 1.50 -15.02 0.07
C GLU A 109 2.19 -13.70 -0.34
N GLY A 110 2.98 -13.10 0.55
CA GLY A 110 3.55 -11.78 0.31
C GLY A 110 2.53 -10.65 0.42
N HIS A 111 1.50 -10.83 1.24
CA HIS A 111 0.48 -9.80 1.45
C HIS A 111 1.11 -8.52 1.97
N ILE A 112 0.95 -7.44 1.21
CA ILE A 112 1.53 -6.14 1.55
C ILE A 112 0.59 -5.42 2.50
N PHE A 113 1.10 -5.13 3.70
CA PHE A 113 0.45 -4.26 4.68
C PHE A 113 1.15 -2.91 4.65
N ILE A 114 0.38 -1.84 4.69
CA ILE A 114 0.96 -0.49 4.77
C ILE A 114 0.45 0.14 6.05
N LYS A 115 1.35 0.30 7.01
CA LYS A 115 1.02 0.89 8.30
C LYS A 115 1.39 2.36 8.27
N VAL A 116 0.39 3.22 8.49
CA VAL A 116 0.55 4.67 8.36
C VAL A 116 0.14 5.38 9.64
N THR A 117 0.76 6.53 9.88
CA THR A 117 0.45 7.39 11.01
C THR A 117 0.20 8.81 10.51
N ASN A 118 -0.86 9.44 11.01
CA ASN A 118 -1.08 10.86 10.82
C ASN A 118 -0.19 11.59 11.83
N ASP A 119 0.92 12.14 11.35
CA ASP A 119 1.88 12.85 12.18
C ASP A 119 1.71 14.37 12.09
N SER A 120 0.49 14.83 11.82
CA SER A 120 0.21 16.26 11.73
C SER A 120 0.52 16.97 13.04
N ASN A 121 1.30 18.04 12.94
CA ASN A 121 1.57 18.93 14.06
C ASN A 121 0.72 20.21 14.01
N GLU A 122 -0.32 20.20 13.14
CA GLU A 122 -1.22 21.31 12.95
C GLU A 122 -2.67 20.98 13.37
N GLY A 123 -2.86 19.86 14.05
CA GLY A 123 -4.18 19.43 14.53
C GLY A 123 -5.12 18.94 13.43
N LYS A 124 -4.59 18.54 12.26
CA LYS A 124 -5.41 18.15 11.11
C LYS A 124 -5.82 16.69 11.17
N THR A 125 -7.11 16.42 11.06
CA THR A 125 -7.64 15.07 10.86
C THR A 125 -7.57 14.71 9.38
N LEU A 126 -7.08 13.51 9.09
CA LEU A 126 -6.97 13.00 7.73
C LEU A 126 -8.09 12.02 7.44
N SER A 127 -8.80 12.22 6.35
CA SER A 127 -9.82 11.28 5.85
C SER A 127 -9.42 10.81 4.46
N ILE A 128 -9.31 9.52 4.28
CA ILE A 128 -8.97 8.89 3.00
C ILE A 128 -10.15 8.00 2.60
N PRO A 129 -10.95 8.41 1.62
CA PRO A 129 -12.07 7.57 1.16
C PRO A 129 -11.57 6.29 0.48
N ALA A 130 -12.35 5.23 0.62
CA ALA A 130 -12.09 3.98 -0.10
C ALA A 130 -11.89 4.26 -1.60
N GLY A 131 -10.94 3.57 -2.21
CA GLY A 131 -10.63 3.74 -3.62
C GLY A 131 -9.70 4.89 -3.96
N THR A 132 -9.29 5.67 -2.97
CA THR A 132 -8.35 6.78 -3.15
C THR A 132 -6.93 6.27 -2.98
N GLY A 133 -5.99 6.73 -3.82
CA GLY A 133 -4.58 6.42 -3.65
C GLY A 133 -4.04 7.03 -2.37
N PHE A 134 -3.44 6.22 -1.51
CA PHE A 134 -2.91 6.68 -0.23
C PHE A 134 -1.41 6.45 -0.06
N ALA A 135 -0.86 5.58 -0.86
CA ALA A 135 0.57 5.26 -0.87
C ALA A 135 0.99 5.00 -2.31
N GLN A 136 2.30 5.00 -2.55
CA GLN A 136 2.83 4.73 -3.87
C GLN A 136 4.04 3.81 -3.76
N GLY A 137 4.21 2.94 -4.75
CA GLY A 137 5.36 2.05 -4.83
C GLY A 137 6.20 2.36 -6.05
N ILE A 138 7.51 2.34 -5.88
CA ILE A 138 8.47 2.59 -6.95
C ILE A 138 9.41 1.40 -7.04
N PHE A 139 9.60 0.85 -8.24
CA PHE A 139 10.56 -0.21 -8.47
C PHE A 139 11.94 0.38 -8.71
N VAL A 140 12.93 -0.16 -8.00
CA VAL A 140 14.31 0.31 -8.08
C VAL A 140 15.22 -0.89 -8.28
N GLU A 141 16.16 -0.77 -9.21
CA GLU A 141 17.20 -1.78 -9.39
C GLU A 141 18.27 -1.60 -8.33
N TYR A 142 18.82 -2.70 -7.83
CA TYR A 142 19.87 -2.64 -6.83
C TYR A 142 21.01 -3.59 -7.18
N GLY A 143 22.19 -3.27 -6.69
CA GLY A 143 23.42 -4.04 -6.96
C GLY A 143 23.76 -5.06 -5.90
#